data_a1a55a8a674813b52063101cea2304a2
#
_entry.id   a1a55a8a674813b52063101cea2304a2
#
_cell.length_a   1.000
_cell.length_b   1.000
_cell.length_c   1.000
_cell.angle_alpha   90.00
_cell.angle_beta   90.00
_cell.angle_gamma   90.00
#
_symmetry.space_group_name_H-M   'P 1'
#
loop_
_entity.id
_entity.type
_entity.pdbx_description
1 polymer ?
#
loop_
_entity_poly.entity_id
_entity_poly.type
_entity_poly.pdbx_seq_one_letter_code
_entity_poly.pdbx_strand_id
1 'polypeptide(L)'
;NDGKYSHGQNCIDELKKNGVITSHIGIHEGMHTNYHYVLWYDVDRTILVKHEHFPTSFPKDIQTPKMIYLSSLGEGTEDFHEEIMKYVVEHPEVKLVFQPGTFQMKMGIEKLKDIYKNTYAFFCNVEEAQRILNVEDNNIQNLFDKLHALGPKIIFITDGVKGAYASDGTESYFMPIYPHDPYERTGAGDAFASTVSVALLLGKTIKEALTWGPINSMSVVQFVGAQKGLLSMLQLEQHLRDA
;
A
#
# COMPACT_ATOMS: atom_id res chain seq x y z
N ASN A 1 -4.04 -29.96 10.22
CA ASN A 1 -4.34 -29.97 11.67
C ASN A 1 -3.48 -28.92 12.34
N ASP A 2 -3.75 -27.69 11.97
CA ASP A 2 -3.07 -26.55 12.59
C ASP A 2 -3.80 -26.32 13.88
N GLY A 3 -3.11 -26.67 14.99
CA GLY A 3 -3.66 -26.59 16.31
C GLY A 3 -4.30 -25.23 16.60
N LYS A 4 -4.75 -25.03 17.82
CA LYS A 4 -5.49 -23.89 18.36
C LYS A 4 -5.00 -22.47 17.97
N TYR A 5 -3.92 -22.36 17.15
CA TYR A 5 -3.26 -21.13 16.68
C TYR A 5 -2.85 -21.27 15.21
N SER A 6 -3.82 -21.31 14.29
CA SER A 6 -3.48 -21.18 12.87
C SER A 6 -2.98 -19.76 12.58
N HIS A 7 -2.01 -19.60 11.64
CA HIS A 7 -1.53 -18.27 11.23
C HIS A 7 -2.68 -17.36 10.80
N GLY A 8 -3.68 -17.90 10.09
CA GLY A 8 -4.86 -17.15 9.68
C GLY A 8 -5.70 -16.64 10.86
N GLN A 9 -5.91 -17.49 11.89
CA GLN A 9 -6.65 -17.04 13.09
C GLN A 9 -5.91 -15.92 13.81
N ASN A 10 -4.58 -16.03 13.95
CA ASN A 10 -3.77 -14.97 14.56
C ASN A 10 -3.89 -13.63 13.79
N CYS A 11 -3.91 -13.68 12.45
CA CYS A 11 -4.12 -12.49 11.63
C CYS A 11 -5.50 -11.86 11.88
N ILE A 12 -6.56 -12.69 11.93
CA ILE A 12 -7.93 -12.22 12.21
C ILE A 12 -8.03 -11.61 13.60
N ASP A 13 -7.42 -12.25 14.60
CA ASP A 13 -7.45 -11.78 15.98
C ASP A 13 -6.69 -10.44 16.14
N GLU A 14 -5.57 -10.28 15.46
CA GLU A 14 -4.82 -9.01 15.46
C GLU A 14 -5.60 -7.89 14.77
N LEU A 15 -6.28 -8.17 13.65
CA LEU A 15 -7.15 -7.21 12.99
C LEU A 15 -8.30 -6.77 13.90
N LYS A 16 -8.99 -7.72 14.56
CA LYS A 16 -10.07 -7.43 15.52
C LYS A 16 -9.60 -6.60 16.70
N LYS A 17 -8.43 -6.92 17.26
CA LYS A 17 -7.81 -6.17 18.35
C LYS A 17 -7.57 -4.71 18.00
N ASN A 18 -7.27 -4.43 16.72
CA ASN A 18 -7.08 -3.09 16.18
C ASN A 18 -8.39 -2.46 15.64
N GLY A 19 -9.56 -3.03 15.94
CA GLY A 19 -10.86 -2.49 15.58
C GLY A 19 -11.25 -2.64 14.10
N VAL A 20 -10.54 -3.49 13.35
CA VAL A 20 -10.85 -3.75 11.93
C VAL A 20 -12.03 -4.72 11.83
N ILE A 21 -12.99 -4.39 10.98
CA ILE A 21 -14.13 -5.26 10.67
C ILE A 21 -13.62 -6.45 9.84
N THR A 22 -13.87 -7.68 10.31
CA THR A 22 -13.37 -8.91 9.71
C THR A 22 -14.47 -9.77 9.07
N SER A 23 -15.68 -9.25 8.95
CA SER A 23 -16.85 -10.00 8.43
C SER A 23 -16.70 -10.40 6.95
N HIS A 24 -15.85 -9.70 6.20
CA HIS A 24 -15.60 -9.97 4.78
C HIS A 24 -14.32 -10.79 4.55
N ILE A 25 -13.69 -11.33 5.60
CA ILE A 25 -12.56 -12.24 5.45
C ILE A 25 -13.08 -13.65 5.23
N GLY A 26 -12.82 -14.20 4.03
CA GLY A 26 -13.14 -15.59 3.72
C GLY A 26 -12.18 -16.56 4.44
N ILE A 27 -12.75 -17.57 5.07
CA ILE A 27 -11.99 -18.67 5.68
C ILE A 27 -12.27 -19.93 4.87
N HIS A 28 -11.22 -20.54 4.31
CA HIS A 28 -11.32 -21.74 3.48
C HIS A 28 -10.75 -22.94 4.23
N GLU A 29 -11.61 -23.86 4.65
CA GLU A 29 -11.19 -25.08 5.35
C GLU A 29 -10.28 -25.94 4.47
N GLY A 30 -9.23 -26.49 5.05
CA GLY A 30 -8.25 -27.33 4.36
C GLY A 30 -7.19 -26.57 3.56
N MET A 31 -7.24 -25.23 3.50
CA MET A 31 -6.21 -24.40 2.90
C MET A 31 -5.28 -23.79 3.95
N HIS A 32 -4.04 -23.51 3.56
CA HIS A 32 -3.06 -22.87 4.43
C HIS A 32 -2.97 -21.37 4.14
N THR A 33 -2.96 -20.56 5.19
CA THR A 33 -2.71 -19.12 5.07
C THR A 33 -1.37 -18.86 4.41
N ASN A 34 -1.33 -17.90 3.49
CA ASN A 34 -0.08 -17.47 2.85
C ASN A 34 0.88 -16.90 3.89
N TYR A 35 2.13 -17.25 3.77
CA TYR A 35 3.20 -16.72 4.62
C TYR A 35 4.51 -16.61 3.86
N HIS A 36 5.39 -15.76 4.35
CA HIS A 36 6.71 -15.56 3.80
C HIS A 36 7.77 -15.79 4.87
N TYR A 37 8.87 -16.44 4.50
CA TYR A 37 10.08 -16.49 5.30
C TYR A 37 11.07 -15.49 4.78
N VAL A 38 11.52 -14.58 5.63
CA VAL A 38 12.60 -13.64 5.32
C VAL A 38 13.89 -14.21 5.89
N LEU A 39 14.81 -14.59 5.02
CA LEU A 39 16.15 -15.03 5.36
C LEU A 39 17.08 -13.83 5.26
N TRP A 40 17.70 -13.49 6.37
CA TRP A 40 18.66 -12.40 6.44
C TRP A 40 20.10 -12.93 6.51
N TYR A 41 20.96 -12.29 5.77
CA TYR A 41 22.39 -12.46 5.86
C TYR A 41 23.06 -11.10 5.67
N ASP A 42 23.59 -10.54 6.74
CA ASP A 42 24.17 -9.19 6.78
C ASP A 42 23.15 -8.14 6.31
N VAL A 43 23.46 -7.39 5.26
CA VAL A 43 22.58 -6.36 4.66
C VAL A 43 21.60 -6.92 3.62
N ASP A 44 21.80 -8.17 3.22
CA ASP A 44 21.00 -8.84 2.19
C ASP A 44 19.85 -9.65 2.78
N ARG A 45 18.77 -9.75 2.01
CA ARG A 45 17.62 -10.59 2.35
C ARG A 45 17.13 -11.37 1.16
N THR A 46 16.72 -12.61 1.42
CA THR A 46 15.96 -13.44 0.48
C THR A 46 14.59 -13.72 1.09
N ILE A 47 13.55 -13.52 0.30
CA ILE A 47 12.17 -13.80 0.75
C ILE A 47 11.70 -15.07 0.06
N LEU A 48 11.45 -16.11 0.87
CA LEU A 48 10.79 -17.34 0.42
C LEU A 48 9.29 -17.15 0.53
N VAL A 49 8.62 -17.20 -0.60
CA VAL A 49 7.19 -16.90 -0.71
C VAL A 49 6.42 -18.19 -0.93
N LYS A 50 5.38 -18.43 -0.13
CA LYS A 50 4.37 -19.46 -0.38
C LYS A 50 3.05 -18.78 -0.69
N HIS A 51 2.52 -19.05 -1.88
CA HIS A 51 1.19 -18.61 -2.29
C HIS A 51 0.25 -19.82 -2.46
N GLU A 52 -0.90 -19.74 -1.81
CA GLU A 52 -2.08 -20.54 -2.11
C GLU A 52 -3.04 -19.66 -2.92
N HIS A 53 -3.73 -20.24 -3.87
CA HIS A 53 -4.76 -19.53 -4.64
C HIS A 53 -6.07 -19.61 -3.89
N PHE A 54 -6.52 -18.50 -3.36
CA PHE A 54 -7.84 -18.38 -2.73
C PHE A 54 -8.85 -17.84 -3.73
N PRO A 55 -10.08 -18.39 -3.75
CA PRO A 55 -11.17 -17.74 -4.47
C PRO A 55 -11.44 -16.37 -3.84
N THR A 56 -11.44 -15.34 -4.67
CA THR A 56 -11.70 -13.96 -4.26
C THR A 56 -12.95 -13.45 -4.95
N SER A 57 -13.74 -12.65 -4.26
CA SER A 57 -14.90 -11.95 -4.82
C SER A 57 -15.13 -10.65 -4.06
N PHE A 58 -15.60 -9.63 -4.76
CA PHE A 58 -15.94 -8.37 -4.12
C PHE A 58 -17.20 -8.53 -3.26
N PRO A 59 -17.21 -8.07 -2.01
CA PRO A 59 -18.36 -8.20 -1.14
C PRO A 59 -19.57 -7.43 -1.68
N LYS A 60 -20.72 -8.09 -1.74
CA LYS A 60 -21.97 -7.48 -2.29
C LYS A 60 -22.71 -6.59 -1.29
N ASP A 61 -22.56 -6.89 0.00
CA ASP A 61 -23.35 -6.27 1.08
C ASP A 61 -22.46 -5.36 1.95
N ILE A 62 -21.65 -4.50 1.32
CA ILE A 62 -20.88 -3.49 2.02
C ILE A 62 -21.58 -2.13 2.01
N GLN A 63 -21.49 -1.40 3.11
CA GLN A 63 -21.81 0.02 3.07
C GLN A 63 -20.79 0.72 2.16
N THR A 64 -21.28 1.65 1.32
CA THR A 64 -20.40 2.39 0.40
C THR A 64 -19.25 3.04 1.17
N PRO A 65 -18.00 2.59 0.96
CA PRO A 65 -16.87 3.13 1.65
C PRO A 65 -16.49 4.49 1.09
N LYS A 66 -15.85 5.33 1.88
CA LYS A 66 -15.28 6.59 1.38
C LYS A 66 -14.04 6.35 0.51
N MET A 67 -13.34 5.23 0.73
CA MET A 67 -12.10 4.89 0.07
C MET A 67 -11.93 3.37 0.00
N ILE A 68 -11.43 2.89 -1.13
CA ILE A 68 -10.92 1.53 -1.31
C ILE A 68 -9.42 1.62 -1.46
N TYR A 69 -8.68 0.86 -0.64
CA TYR A 69 -7.24 0.74 -0.73
C TYR A 69 -6.91 -0.62 -1.37
N LEU A 70 -6.55 -0.58 -2.65
CA LEU A 70 -6.13 -1.75 -3.41
C LEU A 70 -4.60 -1.88 -3.32
N SER A 71 -4.15 -2.82 -2.50
CA SER A 71 -2.74 -3.14 -2.33
C SER A 71 -2.35 -4.41 -3.10
N SER A 72 -1.20 -4.98 -2.79
CA SER A 72 -0.69 -6.18 -3.43
C SER A 72 -1.66 -7.35 -3.33
N LEU A 73 -2.00 -7.94 -4.47
CA LEU A 73 -2.77 -9.17 -4.62
C LEU A 73 -1.92 -10.24 -5.32
N GLY A 74 -2.26 -11.52 -5.12
CA GLY A 74 -1.57 -12.66 -5.72
C GLY A 74 -2.04 -12.97 -7.14
N GLU A 75 -1.49 -14.03 -7.73
CA GLU A 75 -1.93 -14.58 -9.02
C GLU A 75 -3.37 -15.09 -8.95
N GLY A 76 -4.09 -15.04 -10.08
CA GLY A 76 -5.47 -15.51 -10.18
C GLY A 76 -6.49 -14.56 -9.55
N THR A 77 -6.18 -13.29 -9.43
CA THR A 77 -7.09 -12.26 -8.90
C THR A 77 -7.56 -11.26 -9.97
N GLU A 78 -7.43 -11.61 -11.26
CA GLU A 78 -7.83 -10.77 -12.38
C GLU A 78 -9.31 -10.42 -12.31
N ASP A 79 -10.18 -11.40 -12.14
CA ASP A 79 -11.63 -11.21 -12.01
C ASP A 79 -11.98 -10.31 -10.82
N PHE A 80 -11.24 -10.44 -9.73
CA PHE A 80 -11.43 -9.58 -8.55
C PHE A 80 -11.07 -8.12 -8.84
N HIS A 81 -10.05 -7.87 -9.65
CA HIS A 81 -9.74 -6.51 -10.11
C HIS A 81 -10.86 -5.94 -10.97
N GLU A 82 -11.47 -6.74 -11.84
CA GLU A 82 -12.62 -6.32 -12.65
C GLU A 82 -13.84 -6.00 -11.78
N GLU A 83 -14.13 -6.81 -10.77
CA GLU A 83 -15.23 -6.56 -9.82
C GLU A 83 -15.01 -5.26 -9.03
N ILE A 84 -13.79 -5.00 -8.56
CA ILE A 84 -13.43 -3.73 -7.89
C ILE A 84 -13.65 -2.56 -8.85
N MET A 85 -13.21 -2.68 -10.10
CA MET A 85 -13.36 -1.62 -11.09
C MET A 85 -14.83 -1.33 -11.41
N LYS A 86 -15.62 -2.38 -11.58
CA LYS A 86 -17.07 -2.22 -11.78
C LYS A 86 -17.69 -1.42 -10.63
N TYR A 87 -17.35 -1.80 -9.39
CA TYR A 87 -17.85 -1.11 -8.21
C TYR A 87 -17.42 0.36 -8.17
N VAL A 88 -16.15 0.67 -8.43
CA VAL A 88 -15.63 2.05 -8.41
C VAL A 88 -16.27 2.91 -9.51
N VAL A 89 -16.53 2.34 -10.68
CA VAL A 89 -17.23 3.05 -11.79
C VAL A 89 -18.70 3.34 -11.44
N GLU A 90 -19.36 2.40 -10.77
CA GLU A 90 -20.75 2.56 -10.30
C GLU A 90 -20.85 3.53 -9.09
N HIS A 91 -19.75 3.73 -8.36
CA HIS A 91 -19.67 4.59 -7.17
C HIS A 91 -18.56 5.65 -7.29
N PRO A 92 -18.74 6.69 -8.14
CA PRO A 92 -17.71 7.69 -8.42
C PRO A 92 -17.32 8.56 -7.21
N GLU A 93 -18.10 8.52 -6.12
CA GLU A 93 -17.78 9.15 -4.83
C GLU A 93 -16.69 8.39 -4.05
N VAL A 94 -16.47 7.11 -4.37
CA VAL A 94 -15.45 6.27 -3.71
C VAL A 94 -14.07 6.56 -4.27
N LYS A 95 -13.15 6.92 -3.39
CA LYS A 95 -11.76 7.16 -3.78
C LYS A 95 -11.00 5.85 -3.89
N LEU A 96 -10.51 5.50 -5.07
CA LEU A 96 -9.62 4.35 -5.24
C LEU A 96 -8.17 4.77 -4.95
N VAL A 97 -7.56 4.13 -3.96
CA VAL A 97 -6.12 4.19 -3.72
C VAL A 97 -5.49 2.91 -4.27
N PHE A 98 -4.39 3.03 -5.01
CA PHE A 98 -3.71 1.90 -5.60
C PHE A 98 -2.22 1.90 -5.27
N GLN A 99 -1.78 0.80 -4.65
CA GLN A 99 -0.37 0.47 -4.39
C GLN A 99 -0.10 -0.93 -4.95
N PRO A 100 0.39 -1.05 -6.19
CA PRO A 100 0.57 -2.34 -6.83
C PRO A 100 1.66 -3.17 -6.18
N GLY A 101 1.42 -4.48 -6.08
CA GLY A 101 2.46 -5.45 -5.77
C GLY A 101 3.10 -6.05 -7.02
N THR A 102 4.05 -6.96 -6.81
CA THR A 102 4.83 -7.59 -7.89
C THR A 102 3.95 -8.26 -8.95
N PHE A 103 2.87 -8.92 -8.54
CA PHE A 103 1.97 -9.59 -9.47
C PHE A 103 1.23 -8.60 -10.37
N GLN A 104 0.66 -7.54 -9.78
CA GLN A 104 -0.04 -6.49 -10.52
C GLN A 104 0.91 -5.77 -11.50
N MET A 105 2.15 -5.50 -11.09
CA MET A 105 3.16 -4.95 -12.00
C MET A 105 3.45 -5.90 -13.18
N LYS A 106 3.47 -7.23 -12.95
CA LYS A 106 3.64 -8.24 -14.01
C LYS A 106 2.43 -8.34 -14.94
N MET A 107 1.21 -8.05 -14.46
CA MET A 107 0.01 -7.98 -15.31
C MET A 107 0.17 -6.91 -16.40
N GLY A 108 0.89 -5.83 -16.09
CA GLY A 108 1.20 -4.76 -17.01
C GLY A 108 0.11 -3.69 -17.13
N ILE A 109 0.46 -2.56 -17.72
CA ILE A 109 -0.38 -1.37 -17.82
C ILE A 109 -1.68 -1.66 -18.57
N GLU A 110 -1.63 -2.41 -19.67
CA GLU A 110 -2.80 -2.67 -20.51
C GLU A 110 -3.93 -3.38 -19.77
N LYS A 111 -3.59 -4.38 -18.95
CA LYS A 111 -4.60 -5.11 -18.14
C LYS A 111 -5.13 -4.25 -16.98
N LEU A 112 -4.32 -3.34 -16.47
CA LEU A 112 -4.66 -2.50 -15.31
C LEU A 112 -5.06 -1.07 -15.70
N LYS A 113 -5.23 -0.78 -17.00
CA LYS A 113 -5.51 0.58 -17.51
C LYS A 113 -6.69 1.25 -16.83
N ASP A 114 -7.77 0.52 -16.61
CA ASP A 114 -8.98 1.08 -15.99
C ASP A 114 -8.76 1.35 -14.49
N ILE A 115 -7.91 0.56 -13.81
CA ILE A 115 -7.49 0.82 -12.43
C ILE A 115 -6.69 2.11 -12.37
N TYR A 116 -5.63 2.24 -13.20
CA TYR A 116 -4.85 3.48 -13.25
C TYR A 116 -5.74 4.70 -13.52
N LYS A 117 -6.60 4.61 -14.53
CA LYS A 117 -7.51 5.70 -14.94
C LYS A 117 -8.45 6.19 -13.83
N ASN A 118 -8.91 5.27 -12.97
CA ASN A 118 -9.84 5.58 -11.88
C ASN A 118 -9.13 5.76 -10.53
N THR A 119 -7.81 5.67 -10.49
CA THR A 119 -7.04 5.86 -9.26
C THR A 119 -7.05 7.31 -8.79
N TYR A 120 -7.52 7.52 -7.56
CA TYR A 120 -7.46 8.81 -6.89
C TYR A 120 -6.05 9.11 -6.36
N ALA A 121 -5.41 8.15 -5.67
CA ALA A 121 -4.04 8.27 -5.19
C ALA A 121 -3.26 6.99 -5.49
N PHE A 122 -2.09 7.16 -6.11
CA PHE A 122 -1.21 6.08 -6.53
C PHE A 122 0.10 6.11 -5.74
N PHE A 123 0.57 4.94 -5.31
CA PHE A 123 1.77 4.80 -4.51
C PHE A 123 2.73 3.79 -5.14
N CYS A 124 3.99 4.18 -5.27
CA CYS A 124 5.09 3.29 -5.65
C CYS A 124 6.43 3.86 -5.13
N ASN A 125 7.49 3.06 -5.21
CA ASN A 125 8.85 3.59 -5.12
C ASN A 125 9.43 3.86 -6.51
N VAL A 126 10.62 4.47 -6.57
CA VAL A 126 11.29 4.81 -7.85
C VAL A 126 11.50 3.57 -8.72
N GLU A 127 11.98 2.46 -8.14
CA GLU A 127 12.24 1.22 -8.88
C GLU A 127 10.94 0.59 -9.42
N GLU A 128 9.86 0.66 -8.65
CA GLU A 128 8.53 0.22 -9.09
C GLU A 128 7.99 1.11 -10.20
N ALA A 129 8.14 2.44 -10.10
CA ALA A 129 7.75 3.37 -11.16
C ALA A 129 8.50 3.05 -12.46
N GLN A 130 9.81 2.84 -12.40
CA GLN A 130 10.63 2.44 -13.55
C GLN A 130 10.16 1.13 -14.16
N ARG A 131 9.88 0.14 -13.33
CA ARG A 131 9.40 -1.19 -13.76
C ARG A 131 8.01 -1.11 -14.40
N ILE A 132 7.08 -0.37 -13.82
CA ILE A 132 5.73 -0.15 -14.37
C ILE A 132 5.83 0.52 -15.75
N LEU A 133 6.63 1.56 -15.86
CA LEU A 133 6.78 2.36 -17.09
C LEU A 133 7.74 1.73 -18.10
N ASN A 134 8.46 0.69 -17.72
CA ASN A 134 9.53 0.06 -18.51
C ASN A 134 10.58 1.08 -18.99
N VAL A 135 11.13 1.86 -18.04
CA VAL A 135 12.14 2.90 -18.28
C VAL A 135 13.28 2.80 -17.26
N GLU A 136 14.46 3.30 -17.62
CA GLU A 136 15.62 3.46 -16.73
C GLU A 136 15.84 4.94 -16.38
N ASP A 137 14.76 5.65 -16.03
CA ASP A 137 14.78 7.08 -15.76
C ASP A 137 14.69 7.35 -14.26
N ASN A 138 15.66 8.10 -13.70
CA ASN A 138 15.70 8.48 -12.29
C ASN A 138 15.16 9.91 -12.05
N ASN A 139 14.75 10.62 -13.10
CA ASN A 139 14.17 11.94 -12.96
C ASN A 139 12.72 11.84 -12.45
N ILE A 140 12.49 12.29 -11.25
CA ILE A 140 11.18 12.19 -10.57
C ILE A 140 10.08 12.89 -11.38
N GLN A 141 10.35 14.06 -12.00
CA GLN A 141 9.36 14.75 -12.79
C GLN A 141 8.96 13.95 -14.04
N ASN A 142 9.92 13.36 -14.73
CA ASN A 142 9.63 12.50 -15.87
C ASN A 142 8.81 11.26 -15.49
N LEU A 143 9.08 10.68 -14.31
CA LEU A 143 8.29 9.58 -13.78
C LEU A 143 6.86 10.03 -13.46
N PHE A 144 6.68 11.19 -12.84
CA PHE A 144 5.36 11.77 -12.59
C PHE A 144 4.58 11.99 -13.88
N ASP A 145 5.17 12.63 -14.87
CA ASP A 145 4.50 12.94 -16.14
C ASP A 145 3.98 11.65 -16.83
N LYS A 146 4.82 10.62 -16.86
CA LYS A 146 4.45 9.32 -17.44
C LYS A 146 3.40 8.58 -16.62
N LEU A 147 3.48 8.59 -15.29
CA LEU A 147 2.49 7.95 -14.42
C LEU A 147 1.15 8.69 -14.45
N HIS A 148 1.14 10.03 -14.48
CA HIS A 148 -0.09 10.81 -14.66
C HIS A 148 -0.76 10.55 -16.01
N ALA A 149 0.01 10.29 -17.05
CA ALA A 149 -0.53 9.91 -18.37
C ALA A 149 -1.31 8.56 -18.33
N LEU A 150 -1.08 7.71 -17.33
CA LEU A 150 -1.86 6.49 -17.10
C LEU A 150 -3.22 6.77 -16.45
N GLY A 151 -3.39 7.92 -15.77
CA GLY A 151 -4.66 8.38 -15.21
C GLY A 151 -4.72 8.75 -13.74
N PRO A 152 -3.81 8.32 -12.83
CA PRO A 152 -3.89 8.66 -11.41
C PRO A 152 -3.91 10.17 -11.18
N LYS A 153 -4.79 10.61 -10.26
CA LYS A 153 -4.95 12.05 -9.95
C LYS A 153 -3.84 12.58 -9.04
N ILE A 154 -3.41 11.78 -8.07
CA ILE A 154 -2.32 12.12 -7.15
C ILE A 154 -1.35 10.95 -7.16
N ILE A 155 -0.06 11.24 -7.23
CA ILE A 155 1.00 10.22 -7.24
C ILE A 155 1.96 10.50 -6.11
N PHE A 156 2.33 9.45 -5.39
CA PHE A 156 3.36 9.46 -4.37
C PHE A 156 4.47 8.49 -4.78
N ILE A 157 5.72 8.99 -4.82
CA ILE A 157 6.91 8.17 -5.12
C ILE A 157 7.85 8.24 -3.92
N THR A 158 8.17 7.08 -3.34
CA THR A 158 9.19 6.99 -2.29
C THR A 158 10.56 6.64 -2.89
N ASP A 159 11.65 7.22 -2.37
CA ASP A 159 13.03 6.98 -2.81
C ASP A 159 13.95 6.63 -1.64
N GLY A 160 13.51 5.72 -0.79
CA GLY A 160 14.27 5.23 0.36
C GLY A 160 14.78 6.37 1.24
N VAL A 161 16.09 6.40 1.45
CA VAL A 161 16.74 7.42 2.31
C VAL A 161 16.75 8.83 1.71
N LYS A 162 16.43 8.98 0.43
CA LYS A 162 16.35 10.30 -0.23
C LYS A 162 15.03 11.01 0.07
N GLY A 163 14.02 10.30 0.56
CA GLY A 163 12.73 10.89 0.94
C GLY A 163 11.57 10.43 0.08
N ALA A 164 10.54 11.27 -0.01
CA ALA A 164 9.32 11.00 -0.76
C ALA A 164 8.87 12.23 -1.54
N TYR A 165 8.21 11.98 -2.65
CA TYR A 165 7.71 12.99 -3.57
C TYR A 165 6.22 12.79 -3.78
N ALA A 166 5.48 13.87 -4.04
CA ALA A 166 4.08 13.83 -4.42
C ALA A 166 3.79 14.78 -5.56
N SER A 167 2.84 14.44 -6.42
CA SER A 167 2.35 15.33 -7.48
C SER A 167 0.87 15.13 -7.74
N ASP A 168 0.17 16.23 -8.10
CA ASP A 168 -1.21 16.22 -8.61
C ASP A 168 -1.29 16.50 -10.12
N GLY A 169 -0.15 16.50 -10.79
CA GLY A 169 -0.02 16.82 -12.20
C GLY A 169 0.16 18.32 -12.50
N THR A 170 -0.04 19.19 -11.51
CA THR A 170 0.20 20.65 -11.61
C THR A 170 1.31 21.10 -10.68
N GLU A 171 1.34 20.59 -9.47
CA GLU A 171 2.34 20.88 -8.45
C GLU A 171 3.04 19.61 -8.00
N SER A 172 4.31 19.77 -7.62
CA SER A 172 5.11 18.68 -7.05
C SER A 172 5.68 19.11 -5.71
N TYR A 173 5.69 18.16 -4.78
CA TYR A 173 6.15 18.35 -3.41
C TYR A 173 7.23 17.33 -3.08
N PHE A 174 8.15 17.73 -2.21
CA PHE A 174 9.18 16.85 -1.67
C PHE A 174 9.15 16.86 -0.15
N MET A 175 9.39 15.69 0.47
CA MET A 175 9.53 15.53 1.91
C MET A 175 10.75 14.66 2.18
N PRO A 176 11.74 15.13 2.95
CA PRO A 176 12.86 14.29 3.37
C PRO A 176 12.37 13.18 4.32
N ILE A 177 13.24 12.20 4.55
CA ILE A 177 12.97 11.20 5.61
C ILE A 177 12.94 11.88 6.98
N TYR A 178 12.13 11.36 7.89
CA TYR A 178 12.24 11.71 9.30
C TYR A 178 13.52 11.07 9.88
N PRO A 179 14.39 11.82 10.57
CA PRO A 179 15.67 11.31 11.08
C PRO A 179 15.48 10.12 12.03
N HIS A 180 16.14 9.00 11.76
CA HIS A 180 16.08 7.78 12.56
C HIS A 180 17.19 6.81 12.15
N ASP A 181 17.49 5.85 13.03
CA ASP A 181 18.37 4.73 12.74
C ASP A 181 17.50 3.51 12.34
N PRO A 182 17.46 3.11 11.08
CA PRO A 182 16.63 1.99 10.65
C PRO A 182 17.26 0.67 11.13
N TYR A 183 16.41 -0.21 11.68
CA TYR A 183 16.79 -1.58 12.01
C TYR A 183 16.40 -2.54 10.88
N GLU A 184 15.19 -2.36 10.32
CA GLU A 184 14.66 -3.24 9.30
C GLU A 184 13.66 -2.48 8.41
N ARG A 185 13.69 -2.69 7.09
CA ARG A 185 12.93 -1.87 6.13
C ARG A 185 11.55 -2.43 5.75
N THR A 186 11.17 -3.62 6.28
CA THR A 186 9.89 -4.24 5.94
C THR A 186 8.72 -3.39 6.45
N GLY A 187 7.76 -3.13 5.55
CA GLY A 187 6.57 -2.36 5.87
C GLY A 187 6.71 -0.84 5.81
N ALA A 188 7.90 -0.30 5.52
CA ALA A 188 8.09 1.15 5.39
C ALA A 188 7.16 1.79 4.34
N GLY A 189 7.10 1.19 3.14
CA GLY A 189 6.23 1.63 2.05
C GLY A 189 4.75 1.51 2.39
N ASP A 190 4.36 0.42 3.05
CA ASP A 190 2.96 0.19 3.47
C ASP A 190 2.54 1.16 4.56
N ALA A 191 3.40 1.40 5.55
CA ALA A 191 3.18 2.39 6.59
C ALA A 191 3.06 3.81 6.00
N PHE A 192 3.93 4.18 5.05
CA PHE A 192 3.84 5.44 4.33
C PHE A 192 2.51 5.57 3.60
N ALA A 193 2.19 4.64 2.71
CA ALA A 193 1.04 4.73 1.83
C ALA A 193 -0.29 4.71 2.59
N SER A 194 -0.43 3.83 3.60
CA SER A 194 -1.63 3.78 4.44
C SER A 194 -1.82 5.08 5.24
N THR A 195 -0.75 5.63 5.82
CA THR A 195 -0.82 6.87 6.60
C THR A 195 -1.19 8.07 5.74
N VAL A 196 -0.56 8.23 4.57
CA VAL A 196 -0.91 9.28 3.61
C VAL A 196 -2.35 9.14 3.13
N SER A 197 -2.80 7.91 2.85
CA SER A 197 -4.19 7.63 2.44
C SER A 197 -5.20 8.07 3.51
N VAL A 198 -4.91 7.79 4.78
CA VAL A 198 -5.75 8.25 5.91
C VAL A 198 -5.74 9.77 6.02
N ALA A 199 -4.60 10.43 5.87
CA ALA A 199 -4.52 11.88 5.88
C ALA A 199 -5.40 12.50 4.77
N LEU A 200 -5.33 11.98 3.55
CA LEU A 200 -6.18 12.42 2.44
C LEU A 200 -7.67 12.14 2.68
N LEU A 201 -7.99 11.03 3.35
CA LEU A 201 -9.36 10.69 3.74
C LEU A 201 -9.93 11.67 4.78
N LEU A 202 -9.06 12.17 5.66
CA LEU A 202 -9.38 13.20 6.67
C LEU A 202 -9.41 14.62 6.09
N GLY A 203 -9.24 14.79 4.78
CA GLY A 203 -9.31 16.08 4.10
C GLY A 203 -8.03 16.91 4.17
N LYS A 204 -6.90 16.31 4.53
CA LYS A 204 -5.61 16.99 4.49
C LYS A 204 -5.20 17.29 3.05
N THR A 205 -4.49 18.38 2.84
CA THR A 205 -3.85 18.70 1.56
C THR A 205 -2.78 17.67 1.22
N ILE A 206 -2.38 17.58 -0.05
CA ILE A 206 -1.30 16.66 -0.50
C ILE A 206 -0.01 16.94 0.28
N LYS A 207 0.32 18.22 0.46
CA LYS A 207 1.50 18.64 1.21
C LYS A 207 1.45 18.19 2.67
N GLU A 208 0.32 18.39 3.36
CA GLU A 208 0.14 17.92 4.74
C GLU A 208 0.17 16.39 4.82
N ALA A 209 -0.53 15.69 3.90
CA ALA A 209 -0.54 14.23 3.88
C ALA A 209 0.87 13.67 3.67
N LEU A 210 1.67 14.31 2.81
CA LEU A 210 3.06 13.92 2.56
C LEU A 210 3.95 14.06 3.81
N THR A 211 3.64 14.96 4.76
CA THR A 211 4.39 15.06 6.02
C THR A 211 4.12 13.89 6.97
N TRP A 212 2.95 13.28 6.89
CA TRP A 212 2.55 12.19 7.79
C TRP A 212 3.26 10.87 7.46
N GLY A 213 3.43 10.56 6.18
CA GLY A 213 3.97 9.30 5.71
C GLY A 213 5.35 8.94 6.28
N PRO A 214 6.37 9.83 6.18
CA PRO A 214 7.72 9.58 6.68
C PRO A 214 7.78 9.30 8.17
N ILE A 215 6.91 9.91 8.98
CA ILE A 215 6.87 9.71 10.43
C ILE A 215 6.50 8.27 10.77
N ASN A 216 5.43 7.73 10.18
CA ASN A 216 5.03 6.35 10.45
C ASN A 216 6.00 5.33 9.82
N SER A 217 6.54 5.63 8.63
CA SER A 217 7.62 4.83 8.04
C SER A 217 8.86 4.75 8.93
N MET A 218 9.30 5.89 9.47
CA MET A 218 10.39 5.96 10.43
C MET A 218 10.12 5.08 11.65
N SER A 219 8.92 5.14 12.20
CA SER A 219 8.58 4.38 13.40
C SER A 219 8.59 2.88 13.14
N VAL A 220 8.00 2.42 12.03
CA VAL A 220 7.92 0.98 11.72
C VAL A 220 9.29 0.35 11.47
N VAL A 221 10.22 1.05 10.81
CA VAL A 221 11.54 0.49 10.48
C VAL A 221 12.51 0.38 11.65
N GLN A 222 12.15 0.87 12.82
CA GLN A 222 12.93 0.69 14.05
C GLN A 222 12.70 -0.67 14.72
N PHE A 223 11.80 -1.48 14.18
CA PHE A 223 11.44 -2.80 14.73
C PHE A 223 11.51 -3.88 13.65
N VAL A 224 11.64 -5.13 14.11
CA VAL A 224 11.48 -6.30 13.23
C VAL A 224 10.02 -6.48 12.87
N GLY A 225 9.74 -6.58 11.58
CA GLY A 225 8.40 -6.79 11.01
C GLY A 225 7.61 -5.50 10.78
N ALA A 226 6.52 -5.62 10.02
CA ALA A 226 5.79 -4.50 9.45
C ALA A 226 4.73 -3.86 10.37
N GLN A 227 4.56 -4.33 11.61
CA GLN A 227 3.42 -3.93 12.46
C GLN A 227 3.83 -3.29 13.78
N LYS A 228 4.91 -3.76 14.39
CA LYS A 228 5.26 -3.41 15.78
C LYS A 228 5.48 -1.92 16.01
N GLY A 229 5.97 -1.21 15.01
CA GLY A 229 6.26 0.22 15.08
C GLY A 229 5.15 1.12 14.55
N LEU A 230 4.00 0.58 14.14
CA LEU A 230 2.89 1.40 13.63
C LEU A 230 2.37 2.32 14.72
N LEU A 231 2.22 3.61 14.39
CA LEU A 231 1.77 4.65 15.30
C LEU A 231 0.24 4.74 15.32
N SER A 232 -0.30 4.96 16.50
CA SER A 232 -1.67 5.47 16.64
C SER A 232 -1.76 6.93 16.17
N MET A 233 -2.96 7.39 15.88
CA MET A 233 -3.20 8.80 15.50
C MET A 233 -2.62 9.78 16.52
N LEU A 234 -2.81 9.52 17.81
CA LEU A 234 -2.31 10.38 18.88
C LEU A 234 -0.77 10.48 18.87
N GLN A 235 -0.09 9.35 18.66
CA GLN A 235 1.37 9.32 18.56
C GLN A 235 1.87 10.04 17.30
N LEU A 236 1.20 9.82 16.16
CA LEU A 236 1.52 10.51 14.92
C LEU A 236 1.39 12.03 15.06
N GLU A 237 0.28 12.50 15.64
CA GLU A 237 0.06 13.92 15.90
C GLU A 237 1.09 14.52 16.87
N GLN A 238 1.57 13.74 17.83
CA GLN A 238 2.67 14.19 18.70
C GLN A 238 3.94 14.43 17.91
N HIS A 239 4.35 13.44 17.07
CA HIS A 239 5.53 13.61 16.21
C HIS A 239 5.39 14.79 15.25
N LEU A 240 4.18 15.03 14.71
CA LEU A 240 3.92 16.19 13.84
C LEU A 240 4.06 17.54 14.55
N ARG A 241 3.83 17.58 15.87
CA ARG A 241 4.05 18.81 16.67
C ARG A 241 5.51 19.03 17.01
N ASP A 242 6.28 17.95 17.10
CA ASP A 242 7.69 17.97 17.51
C ASP A 242 8.64 18.12 16.30
N ALA A 243 8.12 18.02 15.06
CA ALA A 243 8.86 18.15 13.81
C ALA A 243 8.86 19.58 13.26
#